data_466791ddbb8bc32f05a02b1545125233
#
_entry.id   466791ddbb8bc32f05a02b1545125233
#
_cell.length_a   1.000
_cell.length_b   1.000
_cell.length_c   1.000
_cell.angle_alpha   90.00
_cell.angle_beta   90.00
_cell.angle_gamma   90.00
#
_symmetry.space_group_name_H-M   'P 1'
#
loop_
_entity.id
_entity.type
_entity.pdbx_description
1 polymer ?
#
loop_
_entity_poly.entity_id
_entity_poly.type
_entity_poly.pdbx_seq_one_letter_code
_entity_poly.pdbx_strand_id
1 'polypeptide(L)'
;MNRPPSNPNLRTRATALSSRSRREFIASSASATVLTFMSPALAFGSEANSRVTAGVVGLGGRGGWIAEHVAQHPGFHITAVADYFPEVAHNVGEKLKVPKERCFSGLNGYRSVIDSKVDAIFLETPPYFFPQQARAAVEAGCHVYMAKPVAVDVPGTLSILESGRKSTRNRKVFLVDFQTRTDPFHIEALQKVREGILGKLGLLTSFYHDECFADPPKGKTIEHLLRNLAWVNDTALGGAYIVNCDIHAVDVALWIAGDVPVSAVGYSSRKRPNAQNDSHDCYAISFQFKDGLVMTDHSEHIRNGTPFKSGCYAYGEKACLEAHYGGKTSIRGVEDGYAGGESPELYAEGMRRNVDAFHQGIVEGKHDNPTLEPSVNATLATLLGREAALRGRKVTWEDLLQDTARLELDLTGLKV
;
A
#
# COMPACT_ATOMS: atom_id res chain seq x y z
N MET A 1 56.29 -3.18 41.83
CA MET A 1 56.95 -4.30 42.57
C MET A 1 56.33 -5.61 42.04
N ASN A 2 57.24 -6.41 41.53
CA ASN A 2 57.16 -7.90 41.29
C ASN A 2 56.24 -8.47 40.20
N ARG A 3 56.79 -8.66 38.99
CA ARG A 3 56.71 -9.94 38.27
C ARG A 3 57.56 -10.98 39.01
N PRO A 4 57.31 -12.28 38.93
CA PRO A 4 57.82 -13.23 37.97
C PRO A 4 57.04 -14.60 37.91
N PRO A 5 57.57 -15.70 37.34
CA PRO A 5 58.42 -15.90 36.19
C PRO A 5 57.84 -16.95 35.18
N SER A 6 58.48 -17.02 34.02
CA SER A 6 58.37 -18.03 32.97
C SER A 6 58.94 -19.41 33.39
N ASN A 7 58.40 -20.50 32.85
CA ASN A 7 59.08 -21.75 32.76
C ASN A 7 58.85 -22.44 31.40
N PRO A 8 59.90 -22.98 30.76
CA PRO A 8 59.90 -23.50 29.42
C PRO A 8 59.85 -25.01 29.36
N ASN A 9 59.68 -25.55 28.17
CA ASN A 9 59.82 -26.90 27.70
C ASN A 9 58.59 -27.81 27.68
N LEU A 10 58.16 -28.06 26.44
CA LEU A 10 58.12 -29.46 25.96
C LEU A 10 58.05 -29.42 24.41
N ARG A 11 59.14 -29.89 23.83
CA ARG A 11 59.34 -30.28 22.43
C ARG A 11 58.63 -31.58 22.12
N THR A 12 58.34 -31.71 20.80
CA THR A 12 58.24 -32.93 19.97
C THR A 12 56.80 -33.35 19.70
N ARG A 13 56.39 -33.58 18.49
CA ARG A 13 56.93 -34.26 17.32
C ARG A 13 56.14 -33.86 16.06
N ALA A 14 56.87 -33.44 15.06
CA ALA A 14 56.34 -33.36 13.67
C ALA A 14 56.30 -34.80 13.10
N THR A 15 55.14 -35.20 12.60
CA THR A 15 55.02 -36.29 11.64
C THR A 15 54.64 -35.71 10.30
N ALA A 16 55.58 -35.81 9.39
CA ALA A 16 55.44 -35.48 7.98
C ALA A 16 54.36 -36.37 7.33
N LEU A 17 53.36 -35.81 6.73
CA LEU A 17 52.53 -36.46 5.73
C LEU A 17 52.80 -35.82 4.38
N SER A 18 53.28 -36.66 3.48
CA SER A 18 53.73 -36.37 2.13
C SER A 18 52.70 -35.60 1.27
N SER A 19 53.19 -34.60 0.60
CA SER A 19 52.53 -33.91 -0.49
C SER A 19 52.22 -34.85 -1.65
N ARG A 20 50.97 -35.23 -1.84
CA ARG A 20 50.48 -35.76 -3.11
C ARG A 20 50.17 -34.58 -4.05
N SER A 21 50.79 -34.66 -5.19
CA SER A 21 50.72 -33.63 -6.24
C SER A 21 49.28 -33.48 -6.79
N ARG A 22 48.88 -32.23 -7.04
CA ARG A 22 47.62 -31.85 -7.68
C ARG A 22 47.34 -32.46 -9.07
N ARG A 23 48.28 -33.20 -9.63
CA ARG A 23 48.16 -33.88 -10.92
C ARG A 23 47.59 -35.31 -10.85
N GLU A 24 47.60 -35.96 -9.70
CA GLU A 24 47.07 -37.34 -9.56
C GLU A 24 45.58 -37.39 -9.17
N PHE A 25 44.97 -36.24 -8.83
CA PHE A 25 43.53 -36.16 -8.52
C PHE A 25 42.64 -35.97 -9.78
N ILE A 26 43.24 -35.71 -10.95
CA ILE A 26 42.51 -35.43 -12.20
C ILE A 26 42.37 -36.66 -13.11
N ALA A 27 42.98 -37.80 -12.76
CA ALA A 27 43.06 -38.97 -13.65
C ALA A 27 42.11 -40.14 -13.33
N SER A 28 41.18 -40.02 -12.38
CA SER A 28 40.28 -41.13 -12.00
C SER A 28 38.83 -40.77 -11.74
N SER A 29 38.26 -39.92 -12.57
CA SER A 29 36.80 -39.75 -12.61
C SER A 29 36.33 -39.32 -14.01
N ALA A 30 36.60 -40.19 -14.96
CA ALA A 30 35.94 -40.14 -16.27
C ALA A 30 34.69 -41.02 -16.23
N SER A 31 33.62 -40.54 -15.59
CA SER A 31 32.24 -40.93 -15.88
C SER A 31 31.45 -39.63 -15.89
N ALA A 32 31.41 -38.99 -17.06
CA ALA A 32 30.74 -37.76 -17.29
C ALA A 32 29.22 -38.00 -17.26
N THR A 33 28.59 -37.79 -16.12
CA THR A 33 27.19 -37.39 -16.10
C THR A 33 27.19 -35.89 -16.39
N VAL A 34 26.90 -35.53 -17.66
CA VAL A 34 26.63 -34.16 -18.07
C VAL A 34 25.31 -33.77 -17.42
N LEU A 35 25.35 -33.27 -16.18
CA LEU A 35 24.31 -32.44 -15.64
C LEU A 35 24.41 -31.12 -16.37
N THR A 36 23.64 -30.98 -17.43
CA THR A 36 23.34 -29.69 -18.06
C THR A 36 22.62 -28.86 -17.00
N PHE A 37 23.34 -28.02 -16.28
CA PHE A 37 22.75 -26.89 -15.60
C PHE A 37 22.22 -25.97 -16.67
N MET A 38 20.95 -26.15 -17.06
CA MET A 38 20.23 -25.13 -17.79
C MET A 38 20.23 -23.90 -16.90
N SER A 39 20.96 -22.88 -17.31
CA SER A 39 20.84 -21.55 -16.72
C SER A 39 19.35 -21.18 -16.72
N PRO A 40 18.76 -20.62 -15.65
CA PRO A 40 17.38 -20.16 -15.65
C PRO A 40 17.03 -19.25 -16.84
N ALA A 41 18.02 -18.55 -17.39
CA ALA A 41 17.87 -17.68 -18.58
C ALA A 41 17.53 -18.44 -19.88
N LEU A 42 17.71 -19.76 -19.97
CA LEU A 42 17.36 -20.56 -21.15
C LEU A 42 15.96 -21.20 -21.08
N ALA A 43 15.27 -21.08 -19.93
CA ALA A 43 13.89 -21.56 -19.78
C ALA A 43 12.84 -20.49 -20.16
N PHE A 44 13.25 -19.25 -20.34
CA PHE A 44 12.37 -18.17 -20.81
C PHE A 44 12.44 -18.12 -22.33
N GLY A 45 11.37 -18.59 -22.97
CA GLY A 45 11.11 -18.32 -24.39
C GLY A 45 11.16 -16.81 -24.65
N SER A 46 11.38 -16.41 -25.91
CA SER A 46 11.62 -15.05 -26.40
C SER A 46 11.12 -13.91 -25.46
N GLU A 47 11.84 -12.79 -25.35
CA GLU A 47 11.52 -11.62 -24.47
C GLU A 47 10.03 -11.21 -24.45
N ALA A 48 9.30 -11.46 -25.55
CA ALA A 48 7.86 -11.20 -25.63
C ALA A 48 7.00 -12.14 -24.76
N ASN A 49 7.49 -13.36 -24.43
CA ASN A 49 6.75 -14.35 -23.62
C ASN A 49 7.15 -14.36 -22.13
N SER A 50 8.10 -13.52 -21.71
CA SER A 50 8.58 -13.47 -20.33
C SER A 50 7.91 -12.38 -19.46
N ARG A 51 7.13 -11.50 -20.06
CA ARG A 51 6.47 -10.41 -19.36
C ARG A 51 5.15 -10.87 -18.71
N VAL A 52 4.89 -10.37 -17.49
CA VAL A 52 3.61 -10.58 -16.80
C VAL A 52 2.51 -9.85 -17.57
N THR A 53 1.49 -10.58 -18.02
CA THR A 53 0.33 -9.95 -18.66
C THR A 53 -0.52 -9.25 -17.62
N ALA A 54 -0.85 -7.98 -17.87
CA ALA A 54 -1.56 -7.13 -16.93
C ALA A 54 -2.88 -6.59 -17.48
N GLY A 55 -3.85 -6.48 -16.60
CA GLY A 55 -5.08 -5.73 -16.81
C GLY A 55 -5.18 -4.54 -15.88
N VAL A 56 -5.77 -3.43 -16.33
CA VAL A 56 -5.98 -2.23 -15.48
C VAL A 56 -7.47 -1.88 -15.47
N VAL A 57 -8.01 -1.67 -14.27
CA VAL A 57 -9.43 -1.34 -14.04
C VAL A 57 -9.53 -0.02 -13.29
N GLY A 58 -10.24 0.95 -13.87
CA GLY A 58 -10.27 2.34 -13.43
C GLY A 58 -9.13 3.12 -14.06
N LEU A 59 -9.44 3.91 -15.10
CA LEU A 59 -8.48 4.61 -15.94
C LEU A 59 -8.64 6.14 -15.84
N GLY A 60 -9.28 6.61 -14.78
CA GLY A 60 -9.34 8.02 -14.43
C GLY A 60 -7.95 8.59 -14.15
N GLY A 61 -7.86 9.83 -13.63
CA GLY A 61 -6.59 10.54 -13.47
C GLY A 61 -5.44 9.69 -12.93
N ARG A 62 -5.61 9.10 -11.72
CA ARG A 62 -4.57 8.25 -11.12
C ARG A 62 -4.39 6.91 -11.85
N GLY A 63 -5.48 6.20 -12.15
CA GLY A 63 -5.37 4.88 -12.77
C GLY A 63 -4.80 4.92 -14.18
N GLY A 64 -5.16 5.93 -14.99
CA GLY A 64 -4.55 6.15 -16.31
C GLY A 64 -3.05 6.44 -16.19
N TRP A 65 -2.66 7.29 -15.22
CA TRP A 65 -1.25 7.58 -14.95
C TRP A 65 -0.45 6.33 -14.49
N ILE A 66 -1.02 5.51 -13.60
CA ILE A 66 -0.41 4.22 -13.21
C ILE A 66 -0.29 3.29 -14.43
N ALA A 67 -1.33 3.18 -15.25
CA ALA A 67 -1.32 2.35 -16.45
C ALA A 67 -0.18 2.75 -17.41
N GLU A 68 0.07 4.04 -17.60
CA GLU A 68 1.19 4.54 -18.41
C GLU A 68 2.56 4.13 -17.82
N HIS A 69 2.72 4.15 -16.50
CA HIS A 69 3.96 3.71 -15.84
C HIS A 69 4.14 2.19 -15.91
N VAL A 70 3.08 1.42 -15.69
CA VAL A 70 3.11 -0.05 -15.85
C VAL A 70 3.44 -0.44 -17.29
N ALA A 71 2.93 0.28 -18.29
CA ALA A 71 3.26 0.04 -19.71
C ALA A 71 4.73 0.33 -20.04
N GLN A 72 5.39 1.23 -19.30
CA GLN A 72 6.82 1.53 -19.45
C GLN A 72 7.71 0.55 -18.68
N HIS A 73 7.17 -0.18 -17.72
CA HIS A 73 7.92 -1.16 -16.94
C HIS A 73 8.25 -2.39 -17.80
N PRO A 74 9.52 -2.81 -17.93
CA PRO A 74 9.93 -3.87 -18.86
C PRO A 74 9.32 -5.23 -18.55
N GLY A 75 8.94 -5.47 -17.30
CA GLY A 75 8.39 -6.74 -16.84
C GLY A 75 6.88 -6.92 -17.04
N PHE A 76 6.15 -5.86 -17.42
CA PHE A 76 4.71 -5.96 -17.66
C PHE A 76 4.33 -5.78 -19.14
N HIS A 77 3.20 -6.35 -19.51
CA HIS A 77 2.53 -6.12 -20.78
C HIS A 77 1.04 -5.95 -20.54
N ILE A 78 0.52 -4.72 -20.68
CA ILE A 78 -0.91 -4.45 -20.53
C ILE A 78 -1.66 -5.01 -21.73
N THR A 79 -2.55 -5.97 -21.51
CA THR A 79 -3.31 -6.67 -22.56
C THR A 79 -4.80 -6.39 -22.52
N ALA A 80 -5.32 -5.83 -21.42
CA ALA A 80 -6.74 -5.50 -21.28
C ALA A 80 -6.90 -4.29 -20.34
N VAL A 81 -7.90 -3.46 -20.61
CA VAL A 81 -8.23 -2.29 -19.75
C VAL A 81 -9.73 -2.16 -19.59
N ALA A 82 -10.17 -1.57 -18.47
CA ALA A 82 -11.56 -1.24 -18.24
C ALA A 82 -11.74 0.07 -17.49
N ASP A 83 -12.75 0.82 -17.87
CA ASP A 83 -13.25 1.97 -17.12
C ASP A 83 -14.79 1.98 -17.19
N TYR A 84 -15.44 2.65 -16.24
CA TYR A 84 -16.89 2.81 -16.32
C TYR A 84 -17.30 3.55 -17.61
N PHE A 85 -16.53 4.55 -18.03
CA PHE A 85 -16.77 5.37 -19.21
C PHE A 85 -16.10 4.77 -20.45
N PRO A 86 -16.89 4.41 -21.51
CA PRO A 86 -16.32 3.80 -22.72
C PRO A 86 -15.25 4.64 -23.40
N GLU A 87 -15.43 5.96 -23.41
CA GLU A 87 -14.47 6.89 -24.02
C GLU A 87 -13.14 6.92 -23.27
N VAL A 88 -13.17 6.77 -21.92
CA VAL A 88 -11.96 6.69 -21.11
C VAL A 88 -11.22 5.39 -21.39
N ALA A 89 -11.93 4.26 -21.38
CA ALA A 89 -11.36 2.95 -21.68
C ALA A 89 -10.72 2.90 -23.08
N HIS A 90 -11.38 3.44 -24.09
CA HIS A 90 -10.85 3.46 -25.46
C HIS A 90 -9.66 4.40 -25.62
N ASN A 91 -9.74 5.63 -25.10
CA ASN A 91 -8.68 6.63 -25.26
C ASN A 91 -7.38 6.18 -24.54
N VAL A 92 -7.49 5.64 -23.34
CA VAL A 92 -6.33 5.11 -22.61
C VAL A 92 -5.83 3.81 -23.27
N GLY A 93 -6.73 2.92 -23.67
CA GLY A 93 -6.37 1.69 -24.39
C GLY A 93 -5.59 1.96 -25.68
N GLU A 94 -6.01 2.96 -26.47
CA GLU A 94 -5.30 3.37 -27.70
C GLU A 94 -3.88 3.85 -27.38
N LYS A 95 -3.71 4.72 -26.38
CA LYS A 95 -2.38 5.19 -25.93
C LYS A 95 -1.48 4.03 -25.50
N LEU A 96 -2.04 3.04 -24.83
CA LEU A 96 -1.32 1.86 -24.35
C LEU A 96 -1.19 0.75 -25.40
N LYS A 97 -1.72 0.95 -26.61
CA LYS A 97 -1.73 -0.03 -27.73
C LYS A 97 -2.47 -1.33 -27.36
N VAL A 98 -3.49 -1.23 -26.50
CA VAL A 98 -4.38 -2.35 -26.18
C VAL A 98 -5.41 -2.48 -27.31
N PRO A 99 -5.64 -3.70 -27.86
CA PRO A 99 -6.66 -3.92 -28.89
C PRO A 99 -8.05 -3.42 -28.43
N LYS A 100 -8.80 -2.80 -29.36
CA LYS A 100 -10.10 -2.18 -29.04
C LYS A 100 -11.09 -3.17 -28.41
N GLU A 101 -11.07 -4.40 -28.84
CA GLU A 101 -11.88 -5.51 -28.31
C GLU A 101 -11.50 -5.95 -26.89
N ARG A 102 -10.39 -5.41 -26.35
CA ARG A 102 -9.94 -5.59 -24.98
C ARG A 102 -10.00 -4.32 -24.14
N CYS A 103 -10.70 -3.29 -24.65
CA CYS A 103 -11.02 -2.06 -23.93
C CYS A 103 -12.48 -2.13 -23.48
N PHE A 104 -12.70 -2.51 -22.23
CA PHE A 104 -14.03 -2.80 -21.68
C PHE A 104 -14.61 -1.60 -20.93
N SER A 105 -15.94 -1.57 -20.78
CA SER A 105 -16.61 -0.47 -20.06
C SER A 105 -17.77 -0.95 -19.21
N GLY A 106 -18.28 -0.04 -18.35
CA GLY A 106 -19.36 -0.29 -17.43
C GLY A 106 -18.92 -0.91 -16.11
N LEU A 107 -19.86 -1.14 -15.20
CA LEU A 107 -19.59 -1.68 -13.85
C LEU A 107 -18.97 -3.08 -13.89
N ASN A 108 -19.28 -3.89 -14.89
CA ASN A 108 -18.77 -5.25 -15.06
C ASN A 108 -17.50 -5.34 -15.93
N GLY A 109 -16.98 -4.21 -16.43
CA GLY A 109 -15.76 -4.19 -17.25
C GLY A 109 -14.58 -4.95 -16.63
N TYR A 110 -14.45 -4.92 -15.30
CA TYR A 110 -13.41 -5.66 -14.57
C TYR A 110 -13.51 -7.19 -14.78
N ARG A 111 -14.72 -7.76 -14.93
CA ARG A 111 -14.90 -9.18 -15.21
C ARG A 111 -14.34 -9.54 -16.58
N SER A 112 -14.61 -8.71 -17.58
CA SER A 112 -14.08 -8.91 -18.93
C SER A 112 -12.54 -8.82 -18.97
N VAL A 113 -11.92 -7.94 -18.13
CA VAL A 113 -10.47 -7.92 -17.96
C VAL A 113 -9.97 -9.25 -17.37
N ILE A 114 -10.62 -9.79 -16.34
CA ILE A 114 -10.27 -11.07 -15.73
C ILE A 114 -10.46 -12.22 -16.74
N ASP A 115 -11.56 -12.22 -17.49
CA ASP A 115 -11.86 -13.23 -18.51
C ASP A 115 -10.88 -13.22 -19.68
N SER A 116 -10.17 -12.09 -19.89
CA SER A 116 -9.06 -11.97 -20.84
C SER A 116 -7.80 -12.74 -20.42
N LYS A 117 -7.84 -13.44 -19.26
CA LYS A 117 -6.77 -14.29 -18.74
C LYS A 117 -5.45 -13.55 -18.48
N VAL A 118 -5.56 -12.39 -17.84
CA VAL A 118 -4.38 -11.64 -17.37
C VAL A 118 -3.75 -12.33 -16.15
N ASP A 119 -2.43 -12.28 -16.03
CA ASP A 119 -1.69 -12.81 -14.87
C ASP A 119 -1.86 -11.90 -13.65
N ALA A 120 -1.90 -10.58 -13.88
CA ALA A 120 -1.99 -9.56 -12.85
C ALA A 120 -3.08 -8.53 -13.19
N ILE A 121 -3.72 -7.97 -12.16
CA ILE A 121 -4.72 -6.92 -12.30
C ILE A 121 -4.39 -5.74 -11.38
N PHE A 122 -4.52 -4.53 -11.92
CA PHE A 122 -4.38 -3.26 -11.21
C PHE A 122 -5.78 -2.68 -10.98
N LEU A 123 -6.15 -2.45 -9.72
CA LEU A 123 -7.46 -1.94 -9.32
C LEU A 123 -7.32 -0.49 -8.84
N GLU A 124 -7.83 0.45 -9.62
CA GLU A 124 -7.74 1.91 -9.41
C GLU A 124 -9.11 2.58 -9.45
N THR A 125 -10.16 1.82 -9.22
CA THR A 125 -11.55 2.32 -9.13
C THR A 125 -11.82 2.99 -7.76
N PRO A 126 -12.96 3.66 -7.56
CA PRO A 126 -13.38 4.07 -6.22
C PRO A 126 -13.42 2.89 -5.25
N PRO A 127 -13.04 3.09 -3.96
CA PRO A 127 -12.82 1.99 -3.01
C PRO A 127 -14.09 1.19 -2.66
N TYR A 128 -15.28 1.73 -2.93
CA TYR A 128 -16.53 0.96 -2.85
C TYR A 128 -16.51 -0.33 -3.67
N PHE A 129 -15.87 -0.30 -4.84
CA PHE A 129 -15.85 -1.44 -5.77
C PHE A 129 -14.72 -2.43 -5.48
N PHE A 130 -13.71 -2.08 -4.71
CA PHE A 130 -12.55 -2.93 -4.46
C PHE A 130 -12.87 -4.30 -3.88
N PRO A 131 -13.75 -4.46 -2.86
CA PRO A 131 -14.00 -5.77 -2.28
C PRO A 131 -14.53 -6.78 -3.29
N GLN A 132 -15.43 -6.36 -4.18
CA GLN A 132 -15.99 -7.22 -5.22
C GLN A 132 -14.96 -7.54 -6.30
N GLN A 133 -14.22 -6.53 -6.76
CA GLN A 133 -13.24 -6.67 -7.84
C GLN A 133 -12.04 -7.52 -7.40
N ALA A 134 -11.49 -7.27 -6.21
CA ALA A 134 -10.38 -8.04 -5.68
C ALA A 134 -10.75 -9.50 -5.42
N ARG A 135 -11.94 -9.76 -4.87
CA ARG A 135 -12.43 -11.13 -4.69
C ARG A 135 -12.48 -11.88 -6.00
N ALA A 136 -13.09 -11.28 -7.03
CA ALA A 136 -13.20 -11.92 -8.35
C ALA A 136 -11.83 -12.19 -8.98
N ALA A 137 -10.89 -11.23 -8.86
CA ALA A 137 -9.53 -11.39 -9.36
C ALA A 137 -8.77 -12.53 -8.66
N VAL A 138 -8.87 -12.60 -7.33
CA VAL A 138 -8.24 -13.66 -6.53
C VAL A 138 -8.86 -15.03 -6.81
N GLU A 139 -10.17 -15.09 -7.01
CA GLU A 139 -10.88 -16.34 -7.40
C GLU A 139 -10.46 -16.84 -8.78
N ALA A 140 -10.19 -15.93 -9.71
CA ALA A 140 -9.64 -16.23 -11.02
C ALA A 140 -8.15 -16.56 -11.03
N GLY A 141 -7.45 -16.40 -9.91
CA GLY A 141 -6.02 -16.71 -9.78
C GLY A 141 -5.09 -15.60 -10.26
N CYS A 142 -5.56 -14.35 -10.38
CA CYS A 142 -4.73 -13.21 -10.71
C CYS A 142 -3.86 -12.77 -9.51
N HIS A 143 -2.67 -12.20 -9.78
CA HIS A 143 -1.98 -11.32 -8.86
C HIS A 143 -2.72 -9.98 -8.79
N VAL A 144 -2.79 -9.34 -7.63
CA VAL A 144 -3.58 -8.12 -7.44
C VAL A 144 -2.68 -6.98 -6.93
N TYR A 145 -2.70 -5.87 -7.64
CA TYR A 145 -2.23 -4.57 -7.18
C TYR A 145 -3.45 -3.67 -6.99
N MET A 146 -3.59 -3.00 -5.87
CA MET A 146 -4.72 -2.11 -5.64
C MET A 146 -4.34 -0.84 -4.89
N ALA A 147 -5.09 0.22 -5.14
CA ALA A 147 -4.94 1.46 -4.40
C ALA A 147 -5.50 1.35 -2.97
N LYS A 148 -5.02 2.25 -2.09
CA LYS A 148 -5.62 2.53 -0.78
C LYS A 148 -6.81 3.52 -0.96
N PRO A 149 -7.76 3.63 0.00
CA PRO A 149 -8.06 2.67 1.08
C PRO A 149 -8.61 1.37 0.50
N VAL A 150 -8.57 0.29 1.28
CA VAL A 150 -8.97 -1.01 0.72
C VAL A 150 -10.49 -1.18 0.61
N ALA A 151 -11.28 -0.40 1.33
CA ALA A 151 -12.75 -0.37 1.27
C ALA A 151 -13.28 0.91 1.95
N VAL A 152 -14.61 1.04 2.00
CA VAL A 152 -15.32 2.18 2.60
C VAL A 152 -16.05 1.84 3.91
N ASP A 153 -16.14 0.56 4.25
CA ASP A 153 -16.83 0.02 5.43
C ASP A 153 -16.09 -1.19 6.02
N VAL A 154 -16.51 -1.63 7.20
CA VAL A 154 -15.90 -2.75 7.90
C VAL A 154 -16.07 -4.07 7.14
N PRO A 155 -17.26 -4.46 6.67
CA PRO A 155 -17.43 -5.72 5.93
C PRO A 155 -16.60 -5.77 4.64
N GLY A 156 -16.49 -4.66 3.93
CA GLY A 156 -15.64 -4.54 2.74
C GLY A 156 -14.17 -4.71 3.09
N THR A 157 -13.71 -4.05 4.15
CA THR A 157 -12.32 -4.13 4.63
C THR A 157 -11.95 -5.56 5.03
N LEU A 158 -12.82 -6.25 5.77
CA LEU A 158 -12.61 -7.65 6.15
C LEU A 158 -12.66 -8.60 4.93
N SER A 159 -13.47 -8.29 3.92
CA SER A 159 -13.50 -9.03 2.65
C SER A 159 -12.17 -8.92 1.88
N ILE A 160 -11.52 -7.75 1.92
CA ILE A 160 -10.16 -7.57 1.35
C ILE A 160 -9.13 -8.38 2.13
N LEU A 161 -9.19 -8.37 3.47
CA LEU A 161 -8.29 -9.19 4.29
C LEU A 161 -8.39 -10.68 3.93
N GLU A 162 -9.62 -11.19 3.79
CA GLU A 162 -9.87 -12.58 3.38
C GLU A 162 -9.32 -12.86 1.96
N SER A 163 -9.58 -11.95 1.02
CA SER A 163 -9.09 -12.06 -0.37
C SER A 163 -7.57 -12.09 -0.42
N GLY A 164 -6.89 -11.19 0.30
CA GLY A 164 -5.45 -11.17 0.36
C GLY A 164 -4.85 -12.41 1.02
N ARG A 165 -5.45 -12.90 2.12
CA ARG A 165 -5.04 -14.17 2.75
C ARG A 165 -5.28 -15.37 1.83
N LYS A 166 -6.35 -15.38 1.03
CA LYS A 166 -6.59 -16.38 -0.01
C LYS A 166 -5.53 -16.29 -1.11
N SER A 167 -5.15 -15.08 -1.52
CA SER A 167 -4.06 -14.83 -2.47
C SER A 167 -2.75 -15.46 -1.98
N THR A 168 -2.36 -15.22 -0.72
CA THR A 168 -1.19 -15.84 -0.08
C THR A 168 -1.26 -17.37 -0.13
N ARG A 169 -2.39 -17.98 0.26
CA ARG A 169 -2.58 -19.45 0.19
C ARG A 169 -2.47 -19.99 -1.23
N ASN A 170 -2.91 -19.22 -2.21
CA ASN A 170 -2.84 -19.56 -3.64
C ASN A 170 -1.48 -19.21 -4.27
N ARG A 171 -0.50 -18.78 -3.48
CA ARG A 171 0.83 -18.38 -3.94
C ARG A 171 0.77 -17.27 -4.98
N LYS A 172 -0.06 -16.25 -4.70
CA LYS A 172 -0.24 -15.04 -5.51
C LYS A 172 0.12 -13.80 -4.72
N VAL A 173 0.67 -12.81 -5.40
CA VAL A 173 0.97 -11.50 -4.82
C VAL A 173 -0.31 -10.67 -4.70
N PHE A 174 -0.48 -10.03 -3.54
CA PHE A 174 -1.54 -9.06 -3.27
C PHE A 174 -0.90 -7.82 -2.63
N LEU A 175 -0.75 -6.76 -3.39
CA LEU A 175 -0.10 -5.54 -2.94
C LEU A 175 -1.10 -4.39 -2.85
N VAL A 176 -1.08 -3.66 -1.73
CA VAL A 176 -1.81 -2.41 -1.56
C VAL A 176 -0.83 -1.23 -1.59
N ASP A 177 -1.12 -0.24 -2.43
CA ASP A 177 -0.22 0.86 -2.74
C ASP A 177 -0.22 1.94 -1.65
N PHE A 178 0.77 1.85 -0.74
CA PHE A 178 1.14 2.92 0.19
C PHE A 178 2.55 3.42 -0.11
N GLN A 179 2.68 4.63 -0.64
CA GLN A 179 3.96 5.19 -1.08
C GLN A 179 4.95 5.38 0.08
N THR A 180 4.49 5.87 1.24
CA THR A 180 5.33 6.10 2.42
C THR A 180 6.03 4.83 2.92
N ARG A 181 5.40 3.66 2.75
CA ARG A 181 5.99 2.38 3.14
C ARG A 181 7.16 1.92 2.27
N THR A 182 7.37 2.57 1.13
CA THR A 182 8.50 2.34 0.23
C THR A 182 9.57 3.42 0.33
N ASP A 183 9.32 4.47 1.11
CA ASP A 183 10.26 5.59 1.24
C ASP A 183 11.47 5.19 2.10
N PRO A 184 12.70 5.30 1.58
CA PRO A 184 13.90 4.86 2.30
C PRO A 184 14.09 5.62 3.62
N PHE A 185 13.78 6.91 3.68
CA PHE A 185 13.92 7.68 4.91
C PHE A 185 12.93 7.25 5.99
N HIS A 186 11.68 6.94 5.61
CA HIS A 186 10.70 6.37 6.54
C HIS A 186 11.13 4.97 6.99
N ILE A 187 11.55 4.10 6.09
CA ILE A 187 11.98 2.74 6.42
C ILE A 187 13.11 2.76 7.45
N GLU A 188 14.15 3.59 7.21
CA GLU A 188 15.30 3.68 8.12
C GLU A 188 14.90 4.31 9.47
N ALA A 189 14.09 5.37 9.47
CA ALA A 189 13.58 5.97 10.70
C ALA A 189 12.78 4.97 11.54
N LEU A 190 11.89 4.21 10.89
CA LEU A 190 11.05 3.21 11.56
C LEU A 190 11.86 1.99 12.06
N GLN A 191 12.97 1.64 11.39
CA GLN A 191 13.90 0.66 11.93
C GLN A 191 14.49 1.14 13.26
N LYS A 192 14.98 2.39 13.32
CA LYS A 192 15.51 2.99 14.56
C LYS A 192 14.45 3.10 15.67
N VAL A 193 13.20 3.38 15.30
CA VAL A 193 12.08 3.35 16.27
C VAL A 193 11.92 1.97 16.88
N ARG A 194 11.98 0.90 16.09
CA ARG A 194 11.92 -0.50 16.57
C ARG A 194 13.12 -0.88 17.44
N GLU A 195 14.28 -0.28 17.20
CA GLU A 195 15.49 -0.41 18.03
C GLU A 195 15.37 0.38 19.34
N GLY A 196 14.28 1.14 19.56
CA GLY A 196 13.97 1.82 20.82
C GLY A 196 14.57 3.20 20.97
N ILE A 197 14.97 3.85 19.86
CA ILE A 197 15.60 5.20 19.90
C ILE A 197 14.68 6.25 20.54
N LEU A 198 13.36 6.16 20.36
CA LEU A 198 12.39 7.10 20.94
C LEU A 198 12.14 6.85 22.44
N GLY A 199 12.51 5.67 22.97
CA GLY A 199 12.05 5.25 24.29
C GLY A 199 10.56 4.92 24.28
N LYS A 200 9.89 5.03 25.42
CA LYS A 200 8.43 4.84 25.52
C LYS A 200 7.71 5.97 24.80
N LEU A 201 6.80 5.60 23.89
CA LEU A 201 5.97 6.58 23.18
C LEU A 201 4.89 7.15 24.14
N GLY A 202 4.75 8.48 24.11
CA GLY A 202 3.73 9.19 24.91
C GLY A 202 2.61 9.78 24.04
N LEU A 203 2.95 10.32 22.88
CA LEU A 203 1.99 10.98 22.00
C LEU A 203 2.39 10.80 20.53
N LEU A 204 1.39 10.57 19.69
CA LEU A 204 1.47 10.70 18.24
C LEU A 204 0.55 11.83 17.78
N THR A 205 0.97 12.58 16.75
CA THR A 205 0.14 13.59 16.10
C THR A 205 0.20 13.35 14.60
N SER A 206 -0.88 12.87 14.01
CA SER A 206 -1.06 12.75 12.57
C SER A 206 -1.85 13.94 12.03
N PHE A 207 -1.61 14.29 10.78
CA PHE A 207 -2.32 15.38 10.12
C PHE A 207 -2.33 15.21 8.61
N TYR A 208 -3.42 15.72 7.99
CA TYR A 208 -3.55 15.80 6.54
C TYR A 208 -4.31 17.08 6.17
N HIS A 209 -3.65 17.96 5.44
CA HIS A 209 -4.22 19.24 4.98
C HIS A 209 -4.09 19.32 3.47
N ASP A 210 -5.20 19.54 2.78
CA ASP A 210 -5.26 19.65 1.33
C ASP A 210 -6.54 20.35 0.89
N GLU A 211 -6.61 20.76 -0.35
CA GLU A 211 -7.87 21.30 -0.91
C GLU A 211 -8.89 20.20 -1.18
N CYS A 212 -10.17 20.49 -0.93
CA CYS A 212 -11.26 19.59 -1.27
C CYS A 212 -11.47 19.50 -2.79
N PHE A 213 -12.00 18.37 -3.23
CA PHE A 213 -12.53 18.24 -4.58
C PHE A 213 -13.87 18.96 -4.71
N ALA A 214 -14.09 19.64 -5.85
CA ALA A 214 -15.38 20.29 -6.10
C ALA A 214 -16.47 19.26 -6.30
N ASP A 215 -17.64 19.50 -5.68
CA ASP A 215 -18.84 18.73 -6.00
C ASP A 215 -19.30 19.06 -7.42
N PRO A 216 -19.48 18.07 -8.30
CA PRO A 216 -20.07 18.28 -9.60
C PRO A 216 -21.58 18.64 -9.45
N PRO A 217 -22.20 19.22 -10.47
CA PRO A 217 -23.65 19.39 -10.49
C PRO A 217 -24.34 18.04 -10.25
N LYS A 218 -25.38 18.04 -9.39
CA LYS A 218 -26.11 16.81 -9.04
C LYS A 218 -26.75 16.19 -10.28
N GLY A 219 -26.38 14.95 -10.56
CA GLY A 219 -26.94 14.14 -11.64
C GLY A 219 -28.19 13.37 -11.22
N LYS A 220 -28.81 12.68 -12.18
CA LYS A 220 -29.95 11.77 -11.94
C LYS A 220 -29.51 10.47 -11.28
N THR A 221 -28.26 10.07 -11.50
CA THR A 221 -27.62 8.86 -10.97
C THR A 221 -26.30 9.27 -10.35
N ILE A 222 -25.62 8.35 -9.64
CA ILE A 222 -24.28 8.59 -9.08
C ILE A 222 -23.17 8.70 -10.14
N GLU A 223 -23.47 8.51 -11.42
CA GLU A 223 -22.50 8.59 -12.52
C GLU A 223 -21.71 9.91 -12.52
N HIS A 224 -22.34 11.01 -12.11
CA HIS A 224 -21.70 12.31 -12.01
C HIS A 224 -20.55 12.36 -10.99
N LEU A 225 -20.52 11.44 -10.01
CA LEU A 225 -19.48 11.33 -9.00
C LEU A 225 -18.29 10.47 -9.46
N LEU A 226 -18.43 9.65 -10.52
CA LEU A 226 -17.41 8.71 -10.95
C LEU A 226 -16.23 9.38 -11.68
N ARG A 227 -16.28 10.71 -11.91
CA ARG A 227 -15.21 11.47 -12.58
C ARG A 227 -14.43 12.36 -11.61
N ASN A 228 -13.19 12.65 -11.95
CA ASN A 228 -12.36 13.71 -11.35
C ASN A 228 -12.22 13.65 -9.82
N LEU A 229 -12.16 12.45 -9.25
CA LEU A 229 -12.07 12.22 -7.80
C LEU A 229 -13.27 12.76 -6.99
N ALA A 230 -14.36 13.22 -7.66
CA ALA A 230 -15.55 13.69 -6.98
C ALA A 230 -16.21 12.64 -6.09
N TRP A 231 -15.93 11.37 -6.34
CA TRP A 231 -16.36 10.23 -5.53
C TRP A 231 -15.84 10.28 -4.07
N VAL A 232 -14.76 11.01 -3.77
CA VAL A 232 -14.28 11.22 -2.38
C VAL A 232 -15.29 12.00 -1.56
N ASN A 233 -16.10 12.86 -2.21
CA ASN A 233 -17.14 13.67 -1.54
C ASN A 233 -18.37 12.88 -1.08
N ASP A 234 -18.48 11.61 -1.49
CA ASP A 234 -19.55 10.69 -1.10
C ASP A 234 -18.99 9.59 -0.18
N THR A 235 -19.59 9.46 1.02
CA THR A 235 -19.11 8.54 2.05
C THR A 235 -19.23 7.08 1.63
N ALA A 236 -20.30 6.71 0.95
CA ALA A 236 -20.50 5.33 0.50
C ALA A 236 -19.56 4.95 -0.64
N LEU A 237 -19.28 5.90 -1.56
CA LEU A 237 -18.43 5.65 -2.73
C LEU A 237 -16.93 5.75 -2.41
N GLY A 238 -16.52 6.77 -1.63
CA GLY A 238 -15.13 7.11 -1.36
C GLY A 238 -14.63 6.84 0.05
N GLY A 239 -15.53 6.60 1.02
CA GLY A 239 -15.19 6.43 2.43
C GLY A 239 -15.12 7.73 3.23
N ALA A 240 -15.29 8.89 2.59
CA ALA A 240 -15.01 10.24 3.07
C ALA A 240 -13.50 10.58 3.11
N TYR A 241 -13.17 11.86 3.31
CA TYR A 241 -11.81 12.38 3.26
C TYR A 241 -10.88 11.67 4.25
N ILE A 242 -11.31 11.46 5.49
CA ILE A 242 -10.50 10.77 6.51
C ILE A 242 -10.06 9.37 6.06
N VAL A 243 -10.95 8.62 5.42
CA VAL A 243 -10.64 7.26 4.95
C VAL A 243 -9.82 7.30 3.65
N ASN A 244 -10.07 8.28 2.79
CA ASN A 244 -9.41 8.34 1.50
C ASN A 244 -8.05 9.05 1.55
N CYS A 245 -7.96 10.18 2.26
CA CYS A 245 -6.79 11.05 2.26
C CYS A 245 -5.95 10.90 3.52
N ASP A 246 -6.55 11.08 4.71
CA ASP A 246 -5.84 11.10 5.98
C ASP A 246 -5.20 9.75 6.32
N ILE A 247 -5.68 8.68 5.69
CA ILE A 247 -5.13 7.32 5.83
C ILE A 247 -3.61 7.28 5.61
N HIS A 248 -3.03 8.18 4.80
CA HIS A 248 -1.58 8.24 4.62
C HIS A 248 -0.85 8.61 5.91
N ALA A 249 -1.36 9.58 6.66
CA ALA A 249 -0.79 10.00 7.95
C ALA A 249 -1.11 9.00 9.06
N VAL A 250 -2.34 8.50 9.09
CA VAL A 250 -2.78 7.47 10.05
C VAL A 250 -1.97 6.18 9.88
N ASP A 251 -1.71 5.75 8.64
CA ASP A 251 -0.88 4.58 8.36
C ASP A 251 0.54 4.71 8.92
N VAL A 252 1.18 5.87 8.75
CA VAL A 252 2.49 6.15 9.32
C VAL A 252 2.43 6.14 10.86
N ALA A 253 1.40 6.72 11.45
CA ALA A 253 1.23 6.71 12.91
C ALA A 253 1.07 5.29 13.47
N LEU A 254 0.27 4.44 12.82
CA LEU A 254 0.14 3.02 13.21
C LEU A 254 1.45 2.26 12.99
N TRP A 255 2.19 2.56 11.94
CA TRP A 255 3.49 1.94 11.69
C TRP A 255 4.51 2.31 12.76
N ILE A 256 4.48 3.56 13.30
CA ILE A 256 5.29 4.00 14.43
C ILE A 256 4.83 3.33 15.73
N ALA A 257 3.51 3.31 16.00
CA ALA A 257 2.95 2.70 17.20
C ALA A 257 3.20 1.19 17.27
N GLY A 258 3.23 0.51 16.11
CA GLY A 258 3.33 -0.95 16.03
C GLY A 258 2.08 -1.70 16.50
N ASP A 259 0.97 -1.00 16.71
CA ASP A 259 -0.30 -1.55 17.20
C ASP A 259 -1.48 -0.77 16.60
N VAL A 260 -2.71 -1.21 16.87
CA VAL A 260 -3.96 -0.54 16.51
C VAL A 260 -4.61 0.13 17.71
N PRO A 261 -5.39 1.21 17.52
CA PRO A 261 -6.05 1.87 18.64
C PRO A 261 -7.18 1.01 19.21
N VAL A 262 -7.40 1.08 20.52
CA VAL A 262 -8.53 0.42 21.20
C VAL A 262 -9.81 1.23 21.16
N SER A 263 -9.73 2.53 20.93
CA SER A 263 -10.90 3.41 20.80
C SER A 263 -10.54 4.75 20.17
N ALA A 264 -11.56 5.44 19.66
CA ALA A 264 -11.47 6.82 19.21
C ALA A 264 -12.63 7.67 19.74
N VAL A 265 -12.41 8.98 19.81
CA VAL A 265 -13.42 10.02 20.05
C VAL A 265 -13.05 11.26 19.25
N GLY A 266 -14.02 11.96 18.72
CA GLY A 266 -13.72 13.16 17.93
C GLY A 266 -14.96 13.85 17.39
N TYR A 267 -14.71 14.86 16.58
CA TYR A 267 -15.73 15.66 15.88
C TYR A 267 -15.31 15.89 14.44
N SER A 268 -16.31 16.11 13.61
CA SER A 268 -16.08 16.44 12.20
C SER A 268 -17.14 17.45 11.72
N SER A 269 -16.85 18.13 10.62
CA SER A 269 -17.76 19.08 10.02
C SER A 269 -17.62 19.11 8.51
N ARG A 270 -18.69 19.54 7.82
CA ARG A 270 -18.71 19.78 6.39
C ARG A 270 -18.68 21.29 6.13
N LYS A 271 -17.61 21.77 5.52
CA LYS A 271 -17.34 23.20 5.33
C LYS A 271 -17.01 23.58 3.89
N ARG A 272 -16.81 22.61 3.00
CA ARG A 272 -16.57 22.93 1.59
C ARG A 272 -17.76 23.69 0.99
N PRO A 273 -17.52 24.65 0.10
CA PRO A 273 -18.60 25.47 -0.48
C PRO A 273 -19.51 24.61 -1.36
N ASN A 274 -20.81 24.91 -1.32
CA ASN A 274 -21.83 24.23 -2.13
C ASN A 274 -21.84 22.70 -1.99
N ALA A 275 -21.55 22.19 -0.80
CA ALA A 275 -21.50 20.77 -0.52
C ALA A 275 -22.85 20.09 -0.83
N GLN A 276 -22.87 19.21 -1.83
CA GLN A 276 -24.06 18.45 -2.26
C GLN A 276 -24.00 16.98 -1.76
N ASN A 277 -22.81 16.50 -1.46
CA ASN A 277 -22.52 15.13 -0.98
C ASN A 277 -22.17 15.14 0.52
N ASP A 278 -22.23 13.99 1.15
CA ASP A 278 -22.28 13.83 2.60
C ASP A 278 -20.91 13.78 3.32
N SER A 279 -19.81 13.57 2.58
CA SER A 279 -18.48 13.54 3.18
C SER A 279 -18.17 14.81 3.98
N HIS A 280 -17.70 14.66 5.21
CA HIS A 280 -17.14 15.78 5.97
C HIS A 280 -15.73 16.14 5.50
N ASP A 281 -15.34 17.39 5.72
CA ASP A 281 -14.09 17.97 5.19
C ASP A 281 -13.06 18.25 6.31
N CYS A 282 -13.53 18.38 7.56
CA CYS A 282 -12.67 18.65 8.70
C CYS A 282 -12.87 17.59 9.78
N TYR A 283 -11.77 17.11 10.33
CA TYR A 283 -11.77 16.12 11.39
C TYR A 283 -10.80 16.52 12.50
N ALA A 284 -11.19 16.25 13.75
CA ALA A 284 -10.33 16.34 14.92
C ALA A 284 -10.65 15.13 15.81
N ILE A 285 -9.73 14.19 15.91
CA ILE A 285 -9.94 12.88 16.51
C ILE A 285 -8.81 12.56 17.48
N SER A 286 -9.16 11.95 18.60
CA SER A 286 -8.20 11.34 19.52
C SER A 286 -8.41 9.84 19.55
N PHE A 287 -7.32 9.10 19.35
CA PHE A 287 -7.25 7.65 19.46
C PHE A 287 -6.50 7.25 20.71
N GLN A 288 -6.93 6.19 21.35
CA GLN A 288 -6.26 5.60 22.52
C GLN A 288 -5.76 4.20 22.18
N PHE A 289 -4.52 3.89 22.56
CA PHE A 289 -3.93 2.56 22.43
C PHE A 289 -3.91 1.84 23.80
N LYS A 290 -3.71 0.53 23.75
CA LYS A 290 -3.81 -0.36 24.89
C LYS A 290 -2.83 -0.02 26.03
N ASP A 291 -1.62 0.44 25.67
CA ASP A 291 -0.56 0.78 26.62
C ASP A 291 -0.65 2.22 27.18
N GLY A 292 -1.71 2.94 26.83
CA GLY A 292 -1.95 4.32 27.22
C GLY A 292 -1.37 5.36 26.26
N LEU A 293 -0.73 4.96 25.16
CA LEU A 293 -0.35 5.86 24.08
C LEU A 293 -1.60 6.56 23.53
N VAL A 294 -1.51 7.86 23.28
CA VAL A 294 -2.56 8.66 22.65
C VAL A 294 -2.06 9.14 21.29
N MET A 295 -2.94 9.09 20.30
CA MET A 295 -2.73 9.72 19.00
C MET A 295 -3.82 10.77 18.77
N THR A 296 -3.44 11.96 18.37
CA THR A 296 -4.35 12.96 17.82
C THR A 296 -4.22 12.98 16.32
N ASP A 297 -5.35 13.01 15.63
CA ASP A 297 -5.43 13.19 14.19
C ASP A 297 -6.27 14.42 13.87
N HIS A 298 -5.78 15.26 12.97
CA HIS A 298 -6.54 16.41 12.51
C HIS A 298 -6.32 16.63 11.02
N SER A 299 -7.43 16.91 10.35
CA SER A 299 -7.38 17.16 8.92
C SER A 299 -8.35 18.26 8.50
N GLU A 300 -7.99 18.94 7.44
CA GLU A 300 -8.89 19.88 6.76
C GLU A 300 -8.74 19.76 5.25
N HIS A 301 -9.87 19.83 4.59
CA HIS A 301 -10.01 19.75 3.14
C HIS A 301 -10.90 20.90 2.65
N ILE A 302 -10.37 22.12 2.76
CA ILE A 302 -11.10 23.34 2.39
C ILE A 302 -10.26 24.14 1.38
N ARG A 303 -10.90 24.74 0.39
CA ARG A 303 -10.23 25.64 -0.55
C ARG A 303 -9.96 26.99 0.08
N ASN A 304 -8.95 27.07 0.89
CA ASN A 304 -8.56 28.26 1.68
C ASN A 304 -7.11 28.70 1.43
N GLY A 305 -6.41 28.04 0.47
CA GLY A 305 -5.01 28.31 0.16
C GLY A 305 -4.02 27.63 1.10
N THR A 306 -4.46 26.74 1.97
CA THR A 306 -3.55 25.90 2.78
C THR A 306 -2.71 25.02 1.85
N PRO A 307 -1.36 25.06 1.92
CA PRO A 307 -0.53 24.18 1.13
C PRO A 307 -0.68 22.74 1.61
N PHE A 308 -0.58 21.78 0.67
CA PHE A 308 -0.57 20.37 1.01
C PHE A 308 0.46 20.06 2.11
N LYS A 309 0.00 19.37 3.14
CA LYS A 309 0.85 18.84 4.23
C LYS A 309 0.22 17.55 4.77
N SER A 310 1.02 16.51 4.87
CA SER A 310 0.61 15.27 5.53
C SER A 310 1.79 14.66 6.27
N GLY A 311 1.53 14.05 7.41
CA GLY A 311 2.58 13.39 8.17
C GLY A 311 2.20 13.05 9.60
N CYS A 312 3.21 12.62 10.34
CA CYS A 312 3.09 12.25 11.74
C CYS A 312 4.29 12.76 12.54
N TYR A 313 4.04 13.29 13.73
CA TYR A 313 5.03 13.47 14.77
C TYR A 313 4.87 12.38 15.84
N ALA A 314 5.99 11.84 16.30
CA ALA A 314 6.01 10.92 17.44
C ALA A 314 6.88 11.48 18.56
N TYR A 315 6.32 11.53 19.76
CA TYR A 315 6.99 12.06 20.95
C TYR A 315 7.23 10.90 21.90
N GLY A 316 8.49 10.51 21.99
CA GLY A 316 8.95 9.49 22.91
C GLY A 316 9.67 10.08 24.12
N GLU A 317 9.95 9.24 25.08
CA GLU A 317 10.62 9.60 26.33
C GLU A 317 12.04 10.14 26.13
N LYS A 318 12.74 9.67 25.07
CA LYS A 318 14.14 10.02 24.77
C LYS A 318 14.28 10.95 23.56
N ALA A 319 13.43 10.78 22.55
CA ALA A 319 13.57 11.48 21.28
C ALA A 319 12.20 11.73 20.63
N CYS A 320 12.19 12.61 19.63
CA CYS A 320 11.02 12.83 18.79
C CYS A 320 11.35 12.51 17.33
N LEU A 321 10.36 11.96 16.62
CA LEU A 321 10.39 11.71 15.18
C LEU A 321 9.42 12.66 14.48
N GLU A 322 9.85 13.24 13.37
CA GLU A 322 8.97 13.80 12.35
C GLU A 322 9.03 12.91 11.11
N ALA A 323 7.87 12.60 10.52
CA ALA A 323 7.73 11.75 9.35
C ALA A 323 6.66 12.32 8.44
N HIS A 324 7.06 13.07 7.42
CA HIS A 324 6.16 13.80 6.53
C HIS A 324 6.08 13.16 5.16
N TYR A 325 4.89 13.11 4.59
CA TYR A 325 4.67 12.66 3.23
C TYR A 325 5.34 13.61 2.22
N GLY A 326 6.35 13.12 1.51
CA GLY A 326 7.12 13.94 0.56
C GLY A 326 8.05 14.98 1.20
N GLY A 327 7.99 15.16 2.52
CA GLY A 327 8.79 16.11 3.26
C GLY A 327 9.82 15.45 4.16
N LYS A 328 10.16 16.16 5.23
CA LYS A 328 11.21 15.76 6.17
C LYS A 328 10.85 14.52 6.97
N THR A 329 11.80 13.58 7.03
CA THR A 329 11.79 12.47 7.97
C THR A 329 13.08 12.50 8.78
N SER A 330 12.99 12.70 10.11
CA SER A 330 14.18 12.78 10.98
C SER A 330 13.86 12.44 12.44
N ILE A 331 14.88 12.03 13.21
CA ILE A 331 14.77 11.79 14.66
C ILE A 331 15.74 12.71 15.38
N ARG A 332 15.25 13.42 16.40
CA ARG A 332 16.00 14.41 17.20
C ARG A 332 15.78 14.18 18.69
N GLY A 333 16.68 14.73 19.51
CA GLY A 333 16.60 14.66 20.98
C GLY A 333 17.60 13.69 21.61
N VAL A 334 18.34 12.93 20.81
CA VAL A 334 19.43 12.04 21.23
C VAL A 334 20.70 12.34 20.41
N GLU A 335 21.89 12.01 20.95
CA GLU A 335 23.18 12.27 20.31
C GLU A 335 23.29 11.58 18.95
N ASP A 336 22.89 10.30 18.89
CA ASP A 336 22.87 9.49 17.66
C ASP A 336 21.51 9.53 16.95
N GLY A 337 20.90 10.70 16.88
CA GLY A 337 19.65 10.92 16.16
C GLY A 337 19.77 10.57 14.67
N TYR A 338 18.66 10.66 13.96
CA TYR A 338 18.62 10.39 12.53
C TYR A 338 18.37 11.68 11.75
N ALA A 339 19.37 12.11 10.99
CA ALA A 339 19.24 13.33 10.18
C ALA A 339 18.21 13.17 9.06
N GLY A 340 18.08 11.94 8.53
CA GLY A 340 17.12 11.59 7.50
C GLY A 340 17.24 12.42 6.23
N GLY A 341 16.09 12.71 5.63
CA GLY A 341 16.02 13.48 4.39
C GLY A 341 14.59 13.83 3.99
N GLU A 342 14.43 14.26 2.76
CA GLU A 342 13.15 14.60 2.13
C GLU A 342 12.94 13.81 0.84
N SER A 343 11.70 13.43 0.55
CA SER A 343 11.32 12.71 -0.67
C SER A 343 10.22 13.49 -1.42
N PRO A 344 10.52 14.66 -1.99
CA PRO A 344 9.50 15.52 -2.60
C PRO A 344 8.71 14.82 -3.71
N GLU A 345 9.34 13.88 -4.42
CA GLU A 345 8.71 13.08 -5.48
C GLU A 345 8.07 11.77 -4.96
N LEU A 346 7.80 11.66 -3.66
CA LEU A 346 7.31 10.42 -3.03
C LEU A 346 6.07 9.85 -3.71
N TYR A 347 5.16 10.71 -4.17
CA TYR A 347 3.95 10.27 -4.87
C TYR A 347 4.28 9.41 -6.10
N ALA A 348 5.19 9.86 -6.94
CA ALA A 348 5.60 9.16 -8.15
C ALA A 348 6.61 8.05 -7.86
N GLU A 349 7.65 8.35 -7.08
CA GLU A 349 8.71 7.39 -6.76
C GLU A 349 8.19 6.22 -5.90
N GLY A 350 7.31 6.50 -4.94
CA GLY A 350 6.70 5.47 -4.10
C GLY A 350 5.82 4.53 -4.93
N MET A 351 5.05 5.06 -5.88
CA MET A 351 4.28 4.23 -6.81
C MET A 351 5.18 3.35 -7.67
N ARG A 352 6.26 3.91 -8.25
CA ARG A 352 7.21 3.11 -9.05
C ARG A 352 7.80 1.98 -8.22
N ARG A 353 8.27 2.26 -7.00
CA ARG A 353 8.80 1.24 -6.08
C ARG A 353 7.77 0.17 -5.73
N ASN A 354 6.48 0.53 -5.58
CA ASN A 354 5.42 -0.44 -5.38
C ASN A 354 5.18 -1.31 -6.62
N VAL A 355 5.21 -0.73 -7.83
CA VAL A 355 5.09 -1.50 -9.09
C VAL A 355 6.27 -2.45 -9.26
N ASP A 356 7.51 -1.97 -8.99
CA ASP A 356 8.72 -2.80 -9.01
C ASP A 356 8.62 -3.96 -7.98
N ALA A 357 8.20 -3.66 -6.74
CA ALA A 357 8.03 -4.67 -5.70
C ALA A 357 6.94 -5.70 -6.05
N PHE A 358 5.86 -5.26 -6.69
CA PHE A 358 4.79 -6.14 -7.17
C PHE A 358 5.31 -7.10 -8.25
N HIS A 359 6.03 -6.56 -9.24
CA HIS A 359 6.67 -7.37 -10.28
C HIS A 359 7.68 -8.36 -9.69
N GLN A 360 8.58 -7.87 -8.83
CA GLN A 360 9.59 -8.70 -8.17
C GLN A 360 8.95 -9.82 -7.36
N GLY A 361 7.89 -9.51 -6.59
CA GLY A 361 7.13 -10.51 -5.85
C GLY A 361 6.58 -11.63 -6.73
N ILE A 362 6.08 -11.27 -7.93
CA ILE A 362 5.55 -12.24 -8.90
C ILE A 362 6.67 -13.13 -9.43
N VAL A 363 7.77 -12.57 -9.92
CA VAL A 363 8.82 -13.34 -10.59
C VAL A 363 9.69 -14.14 -9.61
N GLU A 364 9.86 -13.66 -8.39
CA GLU A 364 10.62 -14.35 -7.33
C GLU A 364 9.75 -15.31 -6.50
N GLY A 365 8.43 -15.30 -6.69
CA GLY A 365 7.50 -16.14 -5.94
C GLY A 365 7.38 -15.75 -4.47
N LYS A 366 7.52 -14.45 -4.14
CA LYS A 366 7.34 -13.92 -2.79
C LYS A 366 5.86 -13.58 -2.57
N HIS A 367 5.17 -14.38 -1.79
CA HIS A 367 3.72 -14.29 -1.61
C HIS A 367 3.31 -14.03 -0.15
N ASP A 368 4.19 -13.42 0.64
CA ASP A 368 3.94 -13.06 2.04
C ASP A 368 3.02 -11.84 2.20
N ASN A 369 2.85 -11.05 1.11
CA ASN A 369 1.90 -9.93 1.00
C ASN A 369 1.97 -8.95 2.20
N PRO A 370 3.14 -8.37 2.50
CA PRO A 370 3.39 -7.62 3.74
C PRO A 370 2.60 -6.30 3.82
N THR A 371 2.03 -5.82 2.72
CA THR A 371 1.20 -4.60 2.71
C THR A 371 -0.24 -4.84 3.12
N LEU A 372 -0.72 -6.10 3.14
CA LEU A 372 -2.13 -6.44 3.34
C LEU A 372 -2.64 -6.03 4.74
N GLU A 373 -2.07 -6.59 5.80
CA GLU A 373 -2.56 -6.32 7.16
C GLU A 373 -2.37 -4.86 7.59
N PRO A 374 -1.24 -4.20 7.30
CA PRO A 374 -1.13 -2.77 7.55
C PRO A 374 -2.20 -1.93 6.86
N SER A 375 -2.52 -2.22 5.61
CA SER A 375 -3.54 -1.49 4.84
C SER A 375 -4.94 -1.68 5.39
N VAL A 376 -5.27 -2.90 5.83
CA VAL A 376 -6.53 -3.22 6.50
C VAL A 376 -6.62 -2.48 7.83
N ASN A 377 -5.56 -2.50 8.64
CA ASN A 377 -5.52 -1.82 9.93
C ASN A 377 -5.64 -0.29 9.78
N ALA A 378 -4.95 0.31 8.80
CA ALA A 378 -5.05 1.73 8.51
C ALA A 378 -6.47 2.11 8.06
N THR A 379 -7.10 1.30 7.20
CA THR A 379 -8.49 1.51 6.79
C THR A 379 -9.45 1.39 7.98
N LEU A 380 -9.32 0.36 8.83
CA LEU A 380 -10.15 0.20 10.02
C LEU A 380 -9.94 1.33 11.03
N ALA A 381 -8.72 1.83 11.22
CA ALA A 381 -8.46 2.95 12.12
C ALA A 381 -9.10 4.25 11.63
N THR A 382 -9.04 4.52 10.33
CA THR A 382 -9.73 5.69 9.75
C THR A 382 -11.25 5.55 9.80
N LEU A 383 -11.79 4.33 9.61
CA LEU A 383 -13.22 4.04 9.84
C LEU A 383 -13.61 4.27 11.30
N LEU A 384 -12.79 3.82 12.27
CA LEU A 384 -13.01 4.07 13.69
C LEU A 384 -13.07 5.57 13.99
N GLY A 385 -12.13 6.33 13.44
CA GLY A 385 -12.12 7.80 13.58
C GLY A 385 -13.35 8.45 12.96
N ARG A 386 -13.73 8.05 11.73
CA ARG A 386 -14.93 8.52 11.05
C ARG A 386 -16.20 8.29 11.91
N GLU A 387 -16.39 7.06 12.37
CA GLU A 387 -17.58 6.71 13.16
C GLU A 387 -17.62 7.46 14.50
N ALA A 388 -16.48 7.58 15.18
CA ALA A 388 -16.40 8.34 16.43
C ALA A 388 -16.74 9.82 16.22
N ALA A 389 -16.21 10.42 15.13
CA ALA A 389 -16.45 11.83 14.82
C ALA A 389 -17.90 12.12 14.37
N LEU A 390 -18.49 11.23 13.55
CA LEU A 390 -19.88 11.38 13.11
C LEU A 390 -20.87 11.17 14.26
N ARG A 391 -20.59 10.23 15.17
CA ARG A 391 -21.45 9.95 16.34
C ARG A 391 -21.22 10.93 17.49
N GLY A 392 -20.15 11.72 17.47
CA GLY A 392 -19.78 12.65 18.55
C GLY A 392 -19.57 11.96 19.91
N ARG A 393 -19.15 10.68 19.92
CA ARG A 393 -18.93 9.89 21.12
C ARG A 393 -17.79 8.89 20.93
N LYS A 394 -17.30 8.35 22.06
CA LYS A 394 -16.33 7.26 22.04
C LYS A 394 -16.90 6.05 21.31
N VAL A 395 -16.10 5.49 20.38
CA VAL A 395 -16.31 4.20 19.71
C VAL A 395 -15.10 3.32 20.01
N THR A 396 -15.32 2.06 20.38
CA THR A 396 -14.22 1.11 20.59
C THR A 396 -13.89 0.36 19.31
N TRP A 397 -12.67 -0.16 19.23
CA TRP A 397 -12.25 -1.03 18.13
C TRP A 397 -13.11 -2.29 18.02
N GLU A 398 -13.48 -2.84 19.18
CA GLU A 398 -14.37 -4.01 19.25
C GLU A 398 -15.77 -3.69 18.73
N ASP A 399 -16.38 -2.55 19.15
CA ASP A 399 -17.67 -2.10 18.63
C ASP A 399 -17.62 -1.89 17.09
N LEU A 400 -16.50 -1.33 16.58
CA LEU A 400 -16.32 -1.14 15.14
C LEU A 400 -16.32 -2.48 14.41
N LEU A 401 -15.54 -3.47 14.88
CA LEU A 401 -15.45 -4.78 14.22
C LEU A 401 -16.77 -5.57 14.23
N GLN A 402 -17.68 -5.26 15.14
CA GLN A 402 -19.03 -5.83 15.17
C GLN A 402 -19.98 -5.14 14.19
N ASP A 403 -19.58 -4.02 13.59
CA ASP A 403 -20.41 -3.33 12.60
C ASP A 403 -20.49 -4.14 11.31
N THR A 404 -21.66 -4.72 11.07
CA THR A 404 -21.95 -5.51 9.86
C THR A 404 -22.63 -4.69 8.77
N ALA A 405 -22.90 -3.41 9.02
CA ALA A 405 -23.54 -2.54 8.05
C ALA A 405 -22.64 -2.29 6.83
N ARG A 406 -23.19 -2.50 5.66
CA ARG A 406 -22.55 -2.11 4.41
C ARG A 406 -23.06 -0.74 4.01
N LEU A 407 -22.15 0.08 3.50
CA LEU A 407 -22.55 1.29 2.80
C LEU A 407 -23.07 0.86 1.42
N GLU A 408 -24.33 1.16 1.13
CA GLU A 408 -24.98 0.81 -0.12
C GLU A 408 -25.10 2.02 -1.03
N LEU A 409 -24.89 1.82 -2.32
CA LEU A 409 -25.08 2.80 -3.36
C LEU A 409 -26.25 2.40 -4.25
N ASP A 410 -27.06 3.38 -4.62
CA ASP A 410 -28.03 3.18 -5.69
C ASP A 410 -27.32 3.19 -7.04
N LEU A 411 -27.08 1.99 -7.57
CA LEU A 411 -26.45 1.78 -8.87
C LEU A 411 -27.47 1.75 -10.03
N THR A 412 -28.75 2.03 -9.74
CA THR A 412 -29.82 2.04 -10.76
C THR A 412 -29.51 3.04 -11.86
N GLY A 413 -29.68 2.61 -13.11
CA GLY A 413 -29.42 3.43 -14.30
C GLY A 413 -27.95 3.57 -14.70
N LEU A 414 -27.01 2.94 -13.96
CA LEU A 414 -25.63 2.83 -14.41
C LEU A 414 -25.48 1.72 -15.47
N LYS A 415 -24.45 1.86 -16.31
CA LYS A 415 -24.08 0.84 -17.31
C LYS A 415 -23.46 -0.35 -16.61
N VAL A 416 -23.95 -1.54 -16.90
CA VAL A 416 -23.49 -2.81 -16.31
C VAL A 416 -22.39 -3.44 -17.16
#